data_2f9362ab2fd86a473ec315a16f594763
#
_entry.id   2f9362ab2fd86a473ec315a16f594763
#
_cell.length_a   1.000
_cell.length_b   1.000
_cell.length_c   1.000
_cell.angle_alpha   90.00
_cell.angle_beta   90.00
_cell.angle_gamma   90.00
#
_symmetry.space_group_name_H-M   'P 1'
#
loop_
_entity.id
_entity.type
_entity.pdbx_description
1 polymer ?
#
loop_
_entity_poly.entity_id
_entity_poly.type
_entity_poly.pdbx_seq_one_letter_code
_entity_poly.pdbx_strand_id
1 'polypeptide(L)'
;GTLISMMTEEEANQVTHLTLTGKINAVDFRHLRDEFKNLQVLDIANASISMYSGKEGTYPDKFYIYMPNFVPAYAFCKMENGTAKGKSTLKKIILSEKIKNIEDAAFMGCENLNICQIKKKTPPNLLPEALADSITAIFVPLGASDEYRLKNRWDNFAFIEGEPLEAKIEVGALSTLENEIQK
;
A
#
# COMPACT_ATOMS: atom_id res chain seq x y z
N GLY A 1 7.70 9.77 -12.35
CA GLY A 1 6.34 9.31 -12.22
C GLY A 1 5.46 9.85 -13.33
N THR A 2 4.64 9.02 -13.87
CA THR A 2 3.72 9.38 -14.97
C THR A 2 2.26 9.17 -14.59
N LEU A 3 1.99 8.67 -13.37
CA LEU A 3 0.65 8.30 -12.94
C LEU A 3 -0.34 9.47 -13.08
N ILE A 4 0.05 10.67 -12.63
CA ILE A 4 -0.83 11.83 -12.66
C ILE A 4 -1.16 12.31 -14.07
N SER A 5 -0.29 12.06 -15.05
CA SER A 5 -0.57 12.43 -16.45
C SER A 5 -1.56 11.49 -17.15
N MET A 6 -1.96 10.39 -16.49
CA MET A 6 -2.87 9.38 -17.05
C MET A 6 -4.33 9.65 -16.76
N MET A 7 -4.64 10.61 -15.87
CA MET A 7 -5.99 10.96 -15.46
C MET A 7 -6.06 12.40 -14.96
N THR A 8 -7.26 12.96 -14.92
CA THR A 8 -7.52 14.29 -14.36
C THR A 8 -7.51 14.24 -12.82
N GLU A 9 -7.39 15.41 -12.17
CA GLU A 9 -7.50 15.52 -10.72
C GLU A 9 -8.88 15.05 -10.21
N GLU A 10 -9.93 15.31 -10.96
CA GLU A 10 -11.29 14.89 -10.61
C GLU A 10 -11.41 13.35 -10.62
N GLU A 11 -10.88 12.70 -11.66
CA GLU A 11 -10.83 11.24 -11.75
C GLU A 11 -9.99 10.64 -10.62
N ALA A 12 -8.81 11.19 -10.33
CA ALA A 12 -7.95 10.74 -9.23
C ALA A 12 -8.66 10.82 -7.87
N ASN A 13 -9.45 11.87 -7.64
CA ASN A 13 -10.22 12.06 -6.42
C ASN A 13 -11.39 11.07 -6.26
N GLN A 14 -11.86 10.45 -7.33
CA GLN A 14 -12.93 9.44 -7.27
C GLN A 14 -12.40 8.03 -7.06
N VAL A 15 -11.10 7.82 -7.25
CA VAL A 15 -10.48 6.49 -7.11
C VAL A 15 -10.45 6.06 -5.64
N THR A 16 -11.11 4.94 -5.35
CA THR A 16 -11.07 4.29 -4.02
C THR A 16 -10.22 3.02 -4.03
N HIS A 17 -10.14 2.33 -5.17
CA HIS A 17 -9.35 1.11 -5.37
C HIS A 17 -8.48 1.28 -6.61
N LEU A 18 -7.19 1.08 -6.45
CA LEU A 18 -6.23 1.23 -7.55
C LEU A 18 -5.28 0.04 -7.60
N THR A 19 -5.21 -0.58 -8.76
CA THR A 19 -4.19 -1.58 -9.09
C THR A 19 -3.21 -0.99 -10.08
N LEU A 20 -1.92 -1.01 -9.74
CA LEU A 20 -0.85 -0.55 -10.59
C LEU A 20 0.03 -1.71 -11.05
N THR A 21 0.40 -1.65 -12.31
CA THR A 21 1.35 -2.58 -12.93
C THR A 21 2.50 -1.81 -13.60
N GLY A 22 3.57 -2.51 -13.98
CA GLY A 22 4.69 -1.87 -14.66
C GLY A 22 5.62 -1.13 -13.70
N LYS A 23 6.10 0.05 -14.10
CA LYS A 23 7.10 0.81 -13.34
C LYS A 23 6.48 2.06 -12.72
N ILE A 24 6.65 2.20 -11.43
CA ILE A 24 6.30 3.40 -10.64
C ILE A 24 7.56 3.90 -9.93
N ASN A 25 7.54 5.13 -9.40
CA ASN A 25 8.66 5.68 -8.63
C ASN A 25 8.18 6.59 -7.49
N ALA A 26 9.09 7.24 -6.78
CA ALA A 26 8.77 8.09 -5.64
C ALA A 26 7.84 9.28 -5.97
N VAL A 27 7.84 9.77 -7.21
CA VAL A 27 6.92 10.83 -7.66
C VAL A 27 5.49 10.29 -7.73
N ASP A 28 5.31 9.07 -8.23
CA ASP A 28 3.99 8.43 -8.25
C ASP A 28 3.45 8.20 -6.83
N PHE A 29 4.30 7.79 -5.89
CA PHE A 29 3.91 7.65 -4.48
C PHE A 29 3.47 8.99 -3.88
N ARG A 30 4.16 10.09 -4.21
CA ARG A 30 3.73 11.43 -3.78
C ARG A 30 2.34 11.77 -4.31
N HIS A 31 2.08 11.51 -5.60
CA HIS A 31 0.76 11.74 -6.18
C HIS A 31 -0.32 10.86 -5.55
N LEU A 32 -0.04 9.57 -5.32
CA LEU A 32 -0.96 8.66 -4.61
C LEU A 32 -1.31 9.15 -3.20
N ARG A 33 -0.32 9.72 -2.51
CA ARG A 33 -0.52 10.30 -1.17
C ARG A 33 -1.37 11.57 -1.23
N ASP A 34 -1.02 12.50 -2.14
CA ASP A 34 -1.47 13.88 -2.09
C ASP A 34 -2.73 14.14 -2.89
N GLU A 35 -2.92 13.45 -4.01
CA GLU A 35 -3.96 13.77 -5.00
C GLU A 35 -5.08 12.72 -5.04
N PHE A 36 -4.82 11.45 -4.69
CA PHE A 36 -5.86 10.42 -4.61
C PHE A 36 -6.57 10.47 -3.25
N LYS A 37 -7.36 11.52 -3.01
CA LYS A 37 -7.92 11.84 -1.68
C LYS A 37 -8.77 10.73 -1.07
N ASN A 38 -9.44 9.92 -1.90
CA ASN A 38 -10.34 8.85 -1.47
C ASN A 38 -9.76 7.44 -1.61
N LEU A 39 -8.46 7.30 -1.91
CA LEU A 39 -7.82 6.00 -2.07
C LEU A 39 -7.87 5.17 -0.79
N GLN A 40 -8.53 4.03 -0.84
CA GLN A 40 -8.69 3.09 0.26
C GLN A 40 -7.86 1.82 0.08
N VAL A 41 -7.76 1.32 -1.15
CA VAL A 41 -7.02 0.10 -1.47
C VAL A 41 -6.02 0.39 -2.57
N LEU A 42 -4.76 0.10 -2.30
CA LEU A 42 -3.68 0.16 -3.30
C LEU A 42 -3.07 -1.21 -3.49
N ASP A 43 -3.11 -1.71 -4.72
CA ASP A 43 -2.44 -2.94 -5.12
C ASP A 43 -1.28 -2.63 -6.06
N ILE A 44 -0.06 -2.89 -5.59
CA ILE A 44 1.18 -2.80 -6.37
C ILE A 44 1.90 -4.15 -6.45
N ALA A 45 1.17 -5.25 -6.29
CA ALA A 45 1.73 -6.60 -6.35
C ALA A 45 2.51 -6.88 -7.64
N ASN A 46 2.01 -6.36 -8.77
CA ASN A 46 2.59 -6.54 -10.09
C ASN A 46 3.40 -5.32 -10.58
N ALA A 47 3.64 -4.36 -9.71
CA ALA A 47 4.49 -3.21 -10.02
C ALA A 47 5.95 -3.44 -9.61
N SER A 48 6.83 -2.63 -10.17
CA SER A 48 8.22 -2.48 -9.72
C SER A 48 8.51 -1.02 -9.43
N ILE A 49 9.21 -0.74 -8.34
CA ILE A 49 9.58 0.61 -7.98
C ILE A 49 10.93 0.93 -8.61
N SER A 50 10.95 1.91 -9.49
CA SER A 50 12.16 2.39 -10.16
C SER A 50 12.93 3.38 -9.28
N MET A 51 14.23 3.46 -9.48
CA MET A 51 15.05 4.51 -8.90
C MET A 51 14.55 5.90 -9.35
N TYR A 52 14.60 6.85 -8.43
CA TYR A 52 14.37 8.26 -8.70
C TYR A 52 15.35 9.11 -7.89
N SER A 53 15.83 10.19 -8.48
CA SER A 53 16.64 11.19 -7.76
C SER A 53 16.14 12.59 -8.08
N GLY A 54 15.81 13.34 -7.04
CA GLY A 54 15.24 14.68 -7.23
C GLY A 54 14.48 15.18 -6.01
N LYS A 55 13.79 16.31 -6.17
CA LYS A 55 13.01 16.98 -5.12
C LYS A 55 11.51 16.69 -5.19
N GLU A 56 11.05 16.01 -6.24
CA GLU A 56 9.63 15.79 -6.52
C GLU A 56 9.10 14.49 -5.93
N GLY A 57 9.95 13.74 -5.20
CA GLY A 57 9.54 12.52 -4.51
C GLY A 57 8.80 12.78 -3.21
N THR A 58 8.69 11.74 -2.39
CA THR A 58 7.89 11.75 -1.15
C THR A 58 8.55 12.48 0.02
N TYR A 59 9.88 12.63 0.01
CA TYR A 59 10.62 13.29 1.09
C TYR A 59 10.42 14.82 1.02
N PRO A 60 10.01 15.47 2.12
CA PRO A 60 9.63 16.88 2.07
C PRO A 60 10.80 17.78 1.66
N ASP A 61 10.62 18.56 0.59
CA ASP A 61 11.44 19.71 0.15
C ASP A 61 12.95 19.47 0.00
N LYS A 62 13.37 18.21 -0.07
CA LYS A 62 14.79 17.86 -0.18
C LYS A 62 15.08 17.05 -1.42
N PHE A 63 16.26 17.27 -1.99
CA PHE A 63 16.82 16.33 -2.97
C PHE A 63 17.11 15.00 -2.27
N TYR A 64 16.55 13.93 -2.81
CA TYR A 64 16.73 12.59 -2.26
C TYR A 64 16.95 11.56 -3.38
N ILE A 65 17.67 10.49 -3.07
CA ILE A 65 17.89 9.36 -3.97
C ILE A 65 17.06 8.19 -3.47
N TYR A 66 16.03 7.83 -4.22
CA TYR A 66 15.13 6.72 -3.94
C TYR A 66 15.61 5.47 -4.65
N MET A 67 15.93 4.45 -3.88
CA MET A 67 16.48 3.19 -4.41
C MET A 67 15.38 2.34 -5.05
N PRO A 68 15.75 1.50 -6.05
CA PRO A 68 14.78 0.66 -6.73
C PRO A 68 14.23 -0.44 -5.82
N ASN A 69 12.94 -0.70 -5.93
CA ASN A 69 12.18 -1.66 -5.12
C ASN A 69 12.18 -1.36 -3.61
N PHE A 70 12.34 -0.09 -3.25
CA PHE A 70 12.11 0.40 -1.90
C PHE A 70 10.77 1.15 -1.88
N VAL A 71 9.89 0.81 -0.94
CA VAL A 71 8.75 1.70 -0.64
C VAL A 71 9.34 2.98 -0.05
N PRO A 72 9.11 4.14 -0.67
CA PRO A 72 9.82 5.36 -0.30
C PRO A 72 9.54 5.80 1.14
N ALA A 73 10.52 6.46 1.77
CA ALA A 73 10.27 7.20 2.99
C ALA A 73 9.12 8.20 2.78
N TYR A 74 8.25 8.33 3.77
CA TYR A 74 7.08 9.21 3.70
C TYR A 74 6.12 8.90 2.53
N ALA A 75 6.05 7.67 2.06
CA ALA A 75 5.20 7.27 0.93
C ALA A 75 3.74 7.71 1.12
N PHE A 76 3.18 7.49 2.32
CA PHE A 76 1.81 7.84 2.69
C PHE A 76 1.72 8.69 3.97
N CYS A 77 2.82 9.28 4.40
CA CYS A 77 2.90 10.19 5.52
C CYS A 77 3.41 11.56 5.06
N LYS A 78 2.85 12.63 5.62
CA LYS A 78 3.36 14.00 5.50
C LYS A 78 3.76 14.52 6.86
N MET A 79 4.79 15.36 6.88
CA MET A 79 5.09 16.16 8.06
C MET A 79 4.40 17.53 7.92
N GLU A 80 3.44 17.81 8.79
CA GLU A 80 2.76 19.10 8.85
C GLU A 80 2.98 19.72 10.22
N ASN A 81 3.66 20.86 10.26
CA ASN A 81 3.98 21.58 11.51
C ASN A 81 4.69 20.68 12.56
N GLY A 82 5.60 19.82 12.10
CA GLY A 82 6.33 18.89 12.97
C GLY A 82 5.53 17.65 13.41
N THR A 83 4.29 17.51 12.95
CA THR A 83 3.45 16.34 13.25
C THR A 83 3.30 15.45 12.02
N ALA A 84 3.45 14.15 12.21
CA ALA A 84 3.22 13.17 11.16
C ALA A 84 1.71 13.02 10.89
N LYS A 85 1.32 13.17 9.63
CA LYS A 85 -0.04 12.90 9.16
C LYS A 85 -0.01 11.85 8.08
N GLY A 86 -0.50 10.68 8.39
CA GLY A 86 -0.68 9.59 7.44
C GLY A 86 -1.95 9.74 6.62
N LYS A 87 -2.01 9.00 5.53
CA LYS A 87 -3.19 8.93 4.67
C LYS A 87 -4.31 8.16 5.36
N SER A 88 -5.22 8.87 6.00
CA SER A 88 -6.32 8.29 6.79
C SER A 88 -7.34 7.49 5.95
N THR A 89 -7.42 7.72 4.65
CA THR A 89 -8.32 6.94 3.77
C THR A 89 -7.79 5.56 3.42
N LEU A 90 -6.46 5.34 3.49
CA LEU A 90 -5.85 4.07 3.10
C LEU A 90 -6.17 2.97 4.13
N LYS A 91 -6.76 1.88 3.67
CA LYS A 91 -7.20 0.73 4.49
C LYS A 91 -6.41 -0.55 4.20
N LYS A 92 -5.99 -0.72 2.95
CA LYS A 92 -5.30 -1.93 2.47
C LYS A 92 -4.17 -1.55 1.52
N ILE A 93 -3.02 -2.18 1.72
CA ILE A 93 -1.89 -2.14 0.79
C ILE A 93 -1.46 -3.56 0.41
N ILE A 94 -1.20 -3.78 -0.88
CA ILE A 94 -0.64 -5.04 -1.38
C ILE A 94 0.70 -4.74 -2.03
N LEU A 95 1.78 -5.27 -1.44
CA LEU A 95 3.15 -5.04 -1.85
C LEU A 95 3.69 -6.18 -2.71
N SER A 96 4.49 -5.82 -3.72
CA SER A 96 5.13 -6.74 -4.65
C SER A 96 6.17 -7.64 -3.97
N GLU A 97 6.36 -8.84 -4.51
CA GLU A 97 7.47 -9.73 -4.13
C GLU A 97 8.86 -9.12 -4.37
N LYS A 98 8.95 -8.08 -5.21
CA LYS A 98 10.21 -7.38 -5.53
C LYS A 98 10.67 -6.41 -4.45
N ILE A 99 9.82 -6.09 -3.47
CA ILE A 99 10.14 -5.12 -2.42
C ILE A 99 11.34 -5.60 -1.60
N LYS A 100 12.33 -4.73 -1.47
CA LYS A 100 13.56 -4.97 -0.69
C LYS A 100 13.53 -4.29 0.67
N ASN A 101 13.02 -3.04 0.70
CA ASN A 101 12.91 -2.23 1.91
C ASN A 101 11.56 -1.54 1.96
N ILE A 102 11.06 -1.30 3.18
CA ILE A 102 10.04 -0.33 3.49
C ILE A 102 10.73 0.75 4.31
N GLU A 103 10.83 1.96 3.73
CA GLU A 103 11.62 3.05 4.26
C GLU A 103 10.92 3.75 5.44
N ASP A 104 11.69 4.62 6.11
CA ASP A 104 11.27 5.37 7.29
C ASP A 104 9.93 6.10 7.08
N ALA A 105 9.05 6.03 8.06
CA ALA A 105 7.74 6.69 8.06
C ALA A 105 6.88 6.45 6.81
N ALA A 106 7.10 5.37 6.05
CA ALA A 106 6.39 5.12 4.79
C ALA A 106 4.86 5.11 4.98
N PHE A 107 4.37 4.52 6.06
CA PHE A 107 2.95 4.43 6.41
C PHE A 107 2.62 4.99 7.79
N MET A 108 3.54 5.74 8.41
CA MET A 108 3.33 6.32 9.73
C MET A 108 2.06 7.18 9.75
N GLY A 109 1.23 7.03 10.78
CA GLY A 109 -0.01 7.79 10.94
C GLY A 109 -1.14 7.43 9.98
N CYS A 110 -1.02 6.36 9.19
CA CYS A 110 -2.13 5.83 8.38
C CYS A 110 -3.12 5.07 9.27
N GLU A 111 -3.93 5.79 10.04
CA GLU A 111 -4.74 5.29 11.15
C GLU A 111 -5.76 4.20 10.79
N ASN A 112 -6.17 4.12 9.52
CA ASN A 112 -7.12 3.14 9.03
C ASN A 112 -6.49 2.02 8.21
N LEU A 113 -5.15 1.99 8.08
CA LEU A 113 -4.44 0.94 7.36
C LEU A 113 -4.39 -0.33 8.21
N ASN A 114 -5.37 -1.20 8.05
CA ASN A 114 -5.52 -2.42 8.84
C ASN A 114 -4.92 -3.66 8.15
N ILE A 115 -4.84 -3.65 6.82
CA ILE A 115 -4.39 -4.79 6.02
C ILE A 115 -3.13 -4.42 5.25
N CYS A 116 -2.04 -5.08 5.58
CA CYS A 116 -0.81 -5.09 4.80
C CYS A 116 -0.60 -6.50 4.25
N GLN A 117 -0.58 -6.65 2.94
CA GLN A 117 -0.27 -7.90 2.27
C GLN A 117 1.06 -7.79 1.56
N ILE A 118 1.96 -8.75 1.76
CA ILE A 118 3.28 -8.77 1.14
C ILE A 118 3.44 -10.06 0.34
N LYS A 119 3.61 -9.94 -0.97
CA LYS A 119 3.73 -11.10 -1.87
C LYS A 119 5.09 -11.79 -1.83
N LYS A 120 6.01 -11.31 -1.00
CA LYS A 120 7.37 -11.83 -0.87
C LYS A 120 7.46 -12.87 0.25
N LYS A 121 8.12 -14.01 -0.02
CA LYS A 121 8.34 -15.05 1.00
C LYS A 121 9.35 -14.61 2.07
N THR A 122 10.45 -13.98 1.64
CA THR A 122 11.47 -13.47 2.58
C THR A 122 11.13 -12.03 3.00
N PRO A 123 11.14 -11.68 4.29
CA PRO A 123 10.75 -10.36 4.74
C PRO A 123 11.68 -9.27 4.16
N PRO A 124 11.12 -8.18 3.62
CA PRO A 124 11.92 -7.01 3.27
C PRO A 124 12.53 -6.37 4.53
N ASN A 125 13.52 -5.51 4.37
CA ASN A 125 13.99 -4.73 5.51
C ASN A 125 12.93 -3.70 5.90
N LEU A 126 12.72 -3.52 7.19
CA LEU A 126 11.78 -2.57 7.76
C LEU A 126 12.54 -1.50 8.52
N LEU A 127 12.42 -0.24 8.09
CA LEU A 127 13.02 0.89 8.77
C LEU A 127 12.14 1.36 9.95
N PRO A 128 12.64 2.24 10.84
CA PRO A 128 11.84 2.75 11.94
C PRO A 128 10.55 3.41 11.47
N GLU A 129 9.46 3.21 12.21
CA GLU A 129 8.16 3.86 11.95
C GLU A 129 7.60 3.63 10.53
N ALA A 130 8.15 2.63 9.80
CA ALA A 130 7.79 2.37 8.41
C ALA A 130 6.35 1.89 8.23
N LEU A 131 5.78 1.18 9.19
CA LEU A 131 4.41 0.69 9.15
C LEU A 131 3.50 1.46 10.11
N ALA A 132 2.21 1.45 9.83
CA ALA A 132 1.20 2.07 10.68
C ALA A 132 0.92 1.20 11.93
N ASP A 133 0.71 1.85 13.07
CA ASP A 133 0.35 1.17 14.34
C ASP A 133 -1.02 0.47 14.25
N SER A 134 -1.87 0.88 13.32
CA SER A 134 -3.20 0.29 13.07
C SER A 134 -3.15 -1.09 12.41
N ILE A 135 -1.99 -1.53 11.90
CA ILE A 135 -1.84 -2.85 11.27
C ILE A 135 -1.85 -3.91 12.36
N THR A 136 -2.93 -4.68 12.42
CA THR A 136 -3.10 -5.77 13.40
C THR A 136 -2.60 -7.11 12.89
N ALA A 137 -2.57 -7.31 11.56
CA ALA A 137 -2.06 -8.51 10.94
C ALA A 137 -1.45 -8.22 9.56
N ILE A 138 -0.41 -8.98 9.22
CA ILE A 138 0.25 -8.91 7.92
C ILE A 138 0.04 -10.23 7.20
N PHE A 139 -0.50 -10.15 5.98
CA PHE A 139 -0.68 -11.31 5.12
C PHE A 139 0.61 -11.58 4.34
N VAL A 140 1.08 -12.82 4.42
CA VAL A 140 2.31 -13.30 3.78
C VAL A 140 2.05 -14.58 3.00
N PRO A 141 2.91 -14.96 2.03
CA PRO A 141 2.77 -16.23 1.31
C PRO A 141 2.81 -17.44 2.23
N LEU A 142 2.17 -18.52 1.80
CA LEU A 142 2.18 -19.80 2.53
C LEU A 142 3.62 -20.26 2.84
N GLY A 143 3.85 -20.64 4.10
CA GLY A 143 5.14 -21.08 4.62
C GLY A 143 6.15 -19.95 4.85
N ALA A 144 5.74 -18.69 4.89
CA ALA A 144 6.63 -17.55 5.07
C ALA A 144 6.63 -16.97 6.49
N SER A 145 5.61 -17.25 7.30
CA SER A 145 5.40 -16.57 8.59
C SER A 145 6.57 -16.72 9.56
N ASP A 146 7.25 -17.86 9.56
CA ASP A 146 8.38 -18.10 10.48
C ASP A 146 9.59 -17.23 10.15
N GLU A 147 9.90 -17.03 8.87
CA GLU A 147 10.99 -16.13 8.46
C GLU A 147 10.69 -14.69 8.87
N TYR A 148 9.42 -14.26 8.75
CA TYR A 148 8.99 -12.93 9.18
C TYR A 148 9.11 -12.75 10.69
N ARG A 149 8.69 -13.72 11.50
CA ARG A 149 8.80 -13.66 12.97
C ARG A 149 10.24 -13.57 13.47
N LEU A 150 11.19 -14.16 12.74
CA LEU A 150 12.61 -14.15 13.09
C LEU A 150 13.34 -12.87 12.65
N LYS A 151 12.73 -12.07 11.79
CA LYS A 151 13.36 -10.85 11.26
C LYS A 151 13.11 -9.68 12.19
N ASN A 152 14.18 -8.97 12.54
CA ASN A 152 14.13 -7.77 13.38
C ASN A 152 13.07 -6.75 12.88
N ARG A 153 12.31 -6.16 13.78
CA ARG A 153 11.19 -5.24 13.59
C ARG A 153 9.90 -5.84 13.02
N TRP A 154 9.96 -7.08 12.50
CA TRP A 154 8.79 -7.82 12.09
C TRP A 154 8.17 -8.63 13.23
N ASP A 155 8.94 -8.94 14.26
CA ASP A 155 8.61 -9.74 15.44
C ASP A 155 7.42 -9.20 16.25
N ASN A 156 7.05 -7.92 16.07
CA ASN A 156 5.91 -7.30 16.74
C ASN A 156 4.57 -7.46 16.01
N PHE A 157 4.55 -8.08 14.83
CA PHE A 157 3.34 -8.23 14.04
C PHE A 157 2.78 -9.65 14.09
N ALA A 158 1.44 -9.75 13.98
CA ALA A 158 0.79 -11.02 13.71
C ALA A 158 0.82 -11.32 12.20
N PHE A 159 1.13 -12.57 11.85
CA PHE A 159 1.19 -13.01 10.45
C PHE A 159 0.08 -14.00 10.15
N ILE A 160 -0.56 -13.81 8.99
CA ILE A 160 -1.57 -14.69 8.43
C ILE A 160 -1.05 -15.18 7.07
N GLU A 161 -0.95 -16.49 6.90
CA GLU A 161 -0.52 -17.06 5.63
C GLU A 161 -1.67 -17.14 4.64
N GLY A 162 -1.41 -16.72 3.40
CA GLY A 162 -2.38 -16.73 2.30
C GLY A 162 -2.93 -15.37 1.97
N GLU A 163 -4.12 -15.34 1.41
CA GLU A 163 -4.79 -14.13 0.94
C GLU A 163 -5.85 -13.67 1.95
N PRO A 164 -6.05 -12.35 2.13
CA PRO A 164 -7.20 -11.85 2.87
C PRO A 164 -8.50 -12.34 2.21
N LEU A 165 -9.45 -12.77 3.01
CA LEU A 165 -10.77 -13.13 2.51
C LEU A 165 -11.45 -11.89 1.92
N GLU A 166 -11.77 -11.93 0.65
CA GLU A 166 -12.63 -10.95 -0.02
C GLU A 166 -14.03 -11.51 -0.08
N ALA A 167 -15.00 -10.81 0.50
CA ALA A 167 -16.40 -11.16 0.33
C ALA A 167 -16.79 -10.85 -1.12
N LYS A 168 -16.83 -11.85 -1.97
CA LYS A 168 -17.46 -11.75 -3.28
C LYS A 168 -18.96 -11.92 -3.09
N ILE A 169 -19.69 -10.82 -3.14
CA ILE A 169 -21.14 -10.88 -3.30
C ILE A 169 -21.39 -11.10 -4.79
N GLU A 170 -21.67 -12.33 -5.19
CA GLU A 170 -22.17 -12.61 -6.53
C GLU A 170 -23.63 -12.15 -6.61
N VAL A 171 -23.86 -11.01 -7.24
CA VAL A 171 -25.20 -10.43 -7.45
C VAL A 171 -26.07 -11.30 -8.38
N GLY A 172 -25.53 -12.39 -8.95
CA GLY A 172 -26.25 -13.31 -9.82
C GLY A 172 -27.26 -14.24 -9.13
N ALA A 173 -27.19 -14.40 -7.80
CA ALA A 173 -28.09 -15.32 -7.08
C ALA A 173 -29.47 -14.71 -6.73
N LEU A 174 -29.66 -13.40 -6.82
CA LEU A 174 -30.95 -12.75 -6.51
C LEU A 174 -31.96 -12.81 -7.65
N SER A 175 -31.51 -12.94 -8.89
CA SER A 175 -32.44 -13.03 -10.05
C SER A 175 -33.10 -14.38 -10.22
N THR A 176 -32.61 -15.44 -9.60
CA THR A 176 -33.22 -16.80 -9.65
C THR A 176 -34.32 -16.99 -8.60
N LEU A 177 -34.29 -16.26 -7.50
CA LEU A 177 -35.30 -16.36 -6.45
C LEU A 177 -36.62 -15.63 -6.80
N GLU A 178 -36.53 -14.54 -7.56
CA GLU A 178 -37.73 -13.81 -7.99
C GLU A 178 -38.56 -14.55 -9.05
N ASN A 179 -37.95 -15.47 -9.81
CA ASN A 179 -38.64 -16.27 -10.82
C ASN A 179 -39.33 -17.49 -10.27
N GLU A 180 -39.05 -17.93 -9.04
CA GLU A 180 -39.73 -19.06 -8.40
C GLU A 180 -40.98 -18.67 -7.57
N ILE A 181 -41.15 -17.39 -7.27
CA ILE A 181 -42.28 -16.88 -6.48
C ILE A 181 -43.49 -16.52 -7.35
N GLN A 182 -43.33 -16.49 -8.68
CA GLN A 182 -44.42 -16.18 -9.64
C GLN A 182 -44.97 -17.36 -10.39
N LYS A 183 -44.86 -18.60 -9.87
CA LYS A 183 -45.54 -19.78 -10.41
C LYS A 183 -46.55 -20.34 -9.46
#